data_ee967da97cb036bf5c90b5c4ae425183
#
_entry.id   ee967da97cb036bf5c90b5c4ae425183
#
_cell.length_a   1.000
_cell.length_b   1.000
_cell.length_c   1.000
_cell.angle_alpha   90.00
_cell.angle_beta   90.00
_cell.angle_gamma   90.00
#
_symmetry.space_group_name_H-M   'P 1'
#
loop_
_entity.id
_entity.type
_entity.pdbx_description
1 polymer ?
#
loop_
_entity_poly.entity_id
_entity_poly.type
_entity_poly.pdbx_seq_one_letter_code
_entity_poly.pdbx_strand_id
1 'polypeptide(L)'
;MPDAFAELRHELAVANRILANEGIIDAFGHISVRNPKDPNRYFISRHRASELVEPSDILEMTLDSKPVVPTNVRLYSEMVIHGEIYKVRPDVNSVCHHHAPSVLPFCATGVELVPLFHLGGTLGSKVPFWDSRDELGDTNLLVSTPEEGASHARALGPHYMLLLRRHGASLAGTSLRECVFRSIYTTRNAELQLRALAIGALGPLSPGEVEKCGGHNLGPRGVERAWEYWVTRLQKAEAMWAAAGLPRMKDLGRIARPQTAGLTPARSAPRRVARAASKTRARNRR
;
A
#
# COMPACT_ATOMS: atom_id res chain seq x y z
N MET A 1 -18.78 -7.01 -26.84
CA MET A 1 -17.44 -6.76 -27.41
C MET A 1 -16.40 -7.35 -26.47
N PRO A 2 -15.29 -7.91 -26.96
CA PRO A 2 -14.23 -8.35 -26.08
C PRO A 2 -13.73 -7.17 -25.23
N ASP A 3 -13.39 -7.43 -23.95
CA ASP A 3 -12.84 -6.40 -23.06
C ASP A 3 -11.49 -5.94 -23.59
N ALA A 4 -11.41 -4.66 -24.02
CA ALA A 4 -10.20 -4.07 -24.58
C ALA A 4 -9.02 -4.00 -23.58
N PHE A 5 -9.26 -4.31 -22.32
CA PHE A 5 -8.29 -4.29 -21.22
C PHE A 5 -8.21 -5.64 -20.47
N ALA A 6 -8.68 -6.73 -21.10
CA ALA A 6 -8.69 -8.06 -20.45
C ALA A 6 -7.30 -8.49 -19.98
N GLU A 7 -6.28 -8.29 -20.82
CA GLU A 7 -4.88 -8.62 -20.49
C GLU A 7 -4.36 -7.76 -19.33
N LEU A 8 -4.63 -6.44 -19.35
CA LEU A 8 -4.23 -5.52 -18.29
C LEU A 8 -4.89 -5.87 -16.95
N ARG A 9 -6.19 -6.19 -16.97
CA ARG A 9 -6.92 -6.63 -15.77
C ARG A 9 -6.36 -7.94 -15.22
N HIS A 10 -6.01 -8.87 -16.10
CA HIS A 10 -5.37 -10.12 -15.72
C HIS A 10 -4.00 -9.86 -15.07
N GLU A 11 -3.15 -9.07 -15.72
CA GLU A 11 -1.81 -8.75 -15.21
C GLU A 11 -1.88 -8.02 -13.86
N LEU A 12 -2.83 -7.09 -13.69
CA LEU A 12 -3.03 -6.40 -12.41
C LEU A 12 -3.51 -7.34 -11.29
N ALA A 13 -4.37 -8.32 -11.62
CA ALA A 13 -4.77 -9.35 -10.67
C ALA A 13 -3.58 -10.24 -10.26
N VAL A 14 -2.72 -10.62 -11.22
CA VAL A 14 -1.49 -11.37 -10.96
C VAL A 14 -0.53 -10.54 -10.09
N ALA A 15 -0.37 -9.23 -10.35
CA ALA A 15 0.45 -8.34 -9.54
C ALA A 15 0.00 -8.29 -8.07
N ASN A 16 -1.31 -8.17 -7.83
CA ASN A 16 -1.88 -8.23 -6.48
C ASN A 16 -1.49 -9.52 -5.76
N ARG A 17 -1.68 -10.66 -6.41
CA ARG A 17 -1.39 -11.98 -5.86
C ARG A 17 0.10 -12.21 -5.64
N ILE A 18 0.97 -11.73 -6.54
CA ILE A 18 2.43 -11.77 -6.35
C ILE A 18 2.81 -11.00 -5.08
N LEU A 19 2.32 -9.76 -4.93
CA LEU A 19 2.64 -8.95 -3.76
C LEU A 19 2.17 -9.60 -2.45
N ALA A 20 1.02 -10.26 -2.46
CA ALA A 20 0.55 -11.04 -1.32
C ALA A 20 1.44 -12.27 -1.05
N ASN A 21 1.77 -13.06 -2.10
CA ASN A 21 2.61 -14.25 -1.99
C ASN A 21 4.04 -13.94 -1.52
N GLU A 22 4.56 -12.75 -1.85
CA GLU A 22 5.88 -12.29 -1.41
C GLU A 22 5.85 -11.55 -0.05
N GLY A 23 4.67 -11.46 0.61
CA GLY A 23 4.52 -10.87 1.94
C GLY A 23 4.65 -9.34 1.97
N ILE A 24 4.39 -8.67 0.86
CA ILE A 24 4.42 -7.21 0.75
C ILE A 24 3.07 -6.61 1.15
N ILE A 25 1.99 -7.21 0.69
CA ILE A 25 0.61 -6.85 1.01
C ILE A 25 -0.03 -8.03 1.74
N ASP A 26 -0.78 -7.76 2.78
CA ASP A 26 -1.59 -8.76 3.48
C ASP A 26 -3.08 -8.60 3.12
N ALA A 27 -3.97 -8.57 4.13
CA ALA A 27 -5.38 -8.25 3.92
C ALA A 27 -5.61 -6.77 3.54
N PHE A 28 -4.61 -5.91 3.75
CA PHE A 28 -4.64 -4.47 3.53
C PHE A 28 -3.49 -4.06 2.61
N GLY A 29 -3.73 -2.98 1.87
CA GLY A 29 -2.85 -2.53 0.80
C GLY A 29 -3.43 -2.84 -0.58
N HIS A 30 -2.90 -2.20 -1.60
CA HIS A 30 -3.44 -2.26 -2.95
C HIS A 30 -2.44 -1.74 -3.99
N ILE A 31 -2.59 -2.21 -5.22
CA ILE A 31 -1.80 -1.75 -6.37
C ILE A 31 -2.73 -1.34 -7.51
N SER A 32 -2.34 -0.32 -8.26
CA SER A 32 -3.06 0.17 -9.43
C SER A 32 -2.16 0.32 -10.65
N VAL A 33 -2.76 0.47 -11.81
CA VAL A 33 -2.07 0.78 -13.07
C VAL A 33 -2.84 1.84 -13.84
N ARG A 34 -2.12 2.84 -14.38
CA ARG A 34 -2.70 3.89 -15.22
C ARG A 34 -3.27 3.27 -16.51
N ASN A 35 -4.40 3.80 -16.99
CA ASN A 35 -4.96 3.37 -18.26
C ASN A 35 -4.03 3.78 -19.41
N PRO A 36 -3.52 2.85 -20.22
CA PRO A 36 -2.57 3.16 -21.29
C PRO A 36 -3.21 3.92 -22.47
N LYS A 37 -4.55 3.97 -22.54
CA LYS A 37 -5.29 4.69 -23.59
C LYS A 37 -5.86 6.02 -23.12
N ASP A 38 -5.97 6.23 -21.80
CA ASP A 38 -6.47 7.47 -21.22
C ASP A 38 -5.70 7.78 -19.91
N PRO A 39 -4.69 8.66 -19.95
CA PRO A 39 -3.86 8.96 -18.79
C PRO A 39 -4.61 9.60 -17.61
N ASN A 40 -5.85 10.03 -17.82
CA ASN A 40 -6.73 10.58 -16.78
C ASN A 40 -7.54 9.50 -16.05
N ARG A 41 -7.22 8.23 -16.28
CA ARG A 41 -7.88 7.08 -15.67
C ARG A 41 -6.86 6.05 -15.18
N TYR A 42 -7.28 5.19 -14.25
CA TYR A 42 -6.47 4.08 -13.78
C TYR A 42 -7.33 2.88 -13.42
N PHE A 43 -6.71 1.71 -13.33
CA PHE A 43 -7.33 0.45 -12.91
C PHE A 43 -6.85 0.06 -11.52
N ILE A 44 -7.77 -0.39 -10.68
CA ILE A 44 -7.50 -0.90 -9.33
C ILE A 44 -8.58 -1.92 -8.95
N SER A 45 -8.28 -2.84 -8.05
CA SER A 45 -9.31 -3.77 -7.56
C SER A 45 -10.34 -3.07 -6.65
N ARG A 46 -11.56 -3.61 -6.62
CA ARG A 46 -12.51 -3.27 -5.56
C ARG A 46 -11.92 -3.64 -4.20
N HIS A 47 -12.55 -3.23 -3.10
CA HIS A 47 -12.15 -3.60 -1.74
C HIS A 47 -12.12 -5.12 -1.56
N ARG A 48 -10.95 -5.71 -1.71
CA ARG A 48 -10.69 -7.14 -1.61
C ARG A 48 -9.24 -7.35 -1.18
N ALA A 49 -8.98 -8.39 -0.35
CA ALA A 49 -7.61 -8.78 -0.03
C ALA A 49 -6.86 -9.17 -1.31
N SER A 50 -5.61 -8.70 -1.46
CA SER A 50 -4.83 -8.81 -2.69
C SER A 50 -4.64 -10.25 -3.17
N GLU A 51 -4.47 -11.19 -2.26
CA GLU A 51 -4.38 -12.62 -2.55
C GLU A 51 -5.62 -13.17 -3.29
N LEU A 52 -6.79 -12.58 -3.06
CA LEU A 52 -8.07 -13.02 -3.60
C LEU A 52 -8.52 -12.26 -4.84
N VAL A 53 -7.75 -11.26 -5.30
CA VAL A 53 -8.13 -10.42 -6.43
C VAL A 53 -8.17 -11.23 -7.72
N GLU A 54 -9.26 -11.07 -8.48
CA GLU A 54 -9.48 -11.63 -9.80
C GLU A 54 -9.64 -10.52 -10.86
N PRO A 55 -9.46 -10.82 -12.15
CA PRO A 55 -9.63 -9.82 -13.21
C PRO A 55 -11.00 -9.13 -13.19
N SER A 56 -12.05 -9.83 -12.76
CA SER A 56 -13.41 -9.29 -12.59
C SER A 56 -13.58 -8.32 -11.42
N ASP A 57 -12.62 -8.27 -10.49
CA ASP A 57 -12.61 -7.33 -9.38
C ASP A 57 -12.00 -5.97 -9.76
N ILE A 58 -11.35 -5.88 -10.94
CA ILE A 58 -10.64 -4.69 -11.39
C ILE A 58 -11.62 -3.67 -11.97
N LEU A 59 -11.62 -2.49 -11.39
CA LEU A 59 -12.44 -1.34 -11.78
C LEU A 59 -11.60 -0.29 -12.48
N GLU A 60 -12.22 0.43 -13.42
CA GLU A 60 -11.63 1.64 -13.99
C GLU A 60 -12.10 2.86 -13.19
N MET A 61 -11.15 3.72 -12.81
CA MET A 61 -11.36 4.89 -11.97
C MET A 61 -10.90 6.16 -12.70
N THR A 62 -11.55 7.28 -12.40
CA THR A 62 -11.03 8.62 -12.73
C THR A 62 -9.90 8.98 -11.76
N LEU A 63 -9.10 10.03 -12.08
CA LEU A 63 -8.08 10.53 -11.15
C LEU A 63 -8.67 11.11 -9.84
N ASP A 64 -9.97 11.44 -9.82
CA ASP A 64 -10.69 11.79 -8.59
C ASP A 64 -11.15 10.56 -7.78
N SER A 65 -10.62 9.40 -8.13
CA SER A 65 -10.89 8.12 -7.46
C SER A 65 -12.37 7.72 -7.47
N LYS A 66 -13.10 8.11 -8.53
CA LYS A 66 -14.49 7.74 -8.77
C LYS A 66 -14.56 6.65 -9.84
N PRO A 67 -15.40 5.62 -9.68
CA PRO A 67 -15.60 4.62 -10.72
C PRO A 67 -16.11 5.25 -12.02
N VAL A 68 -15.51 4.87 -13.16
CA VAL A 68 -15.96 5.31 -14.49
C VAL A 68 -17.34 4.75 -14.82
N VAL A 69 -17.56 3.48 -14.44
CA VAL A 69 -18.88 2.85 -14.51
C VAL A 69 -19.46 2.80 -13.11
N PRO A 70 -20.66 3.36 -12.88
CA PRO A 70 -21.31 3.32 -11.59
C PRO A 70 -21.40 1.90 -11.03
N THR A 71 -21.08 1.72 -9.77
CA THR A 71 -21.04 0.41 -9.12
C THR A 71 -21.46 0.50 -7.65
N ASN A 72 -22.06 -0.59 -7.14
CA ASN A 72 -22.42 -0.74 -5.73
C ASN A 72 -21.38 -1.56 -4.95
N VAL A 73 -20.27 -1.97 -5.57
CA VAL A 73 -19.23 -2.69 -4.86
C VAL A 73 -18.48 -1.77 -3.91
N ARG A 74 -18.01 -2.33 -2.79
CA ARG A 74 -17.21 -1.58 -1.83
C ARG A 74 -15.84 -1.24 -2.43
N LEU A 75 -15.40 -0.02 -2.23
CA LEU A 75 -14.09 0.49 -2.66
C LEU A 75 -13.14 0.59 -1.46
N TYR A 76 -11.83 0.66 -1.72
CA TYR A 76 -10.86 1.00 -0.68
C TYR A 76 -11.09 2.44 -0.20
N SER A 77 -10.86 2.70 1.06
CA SER A 77 -10.90 4.06 1.63
C SER A 77 -9.76 4.94 1.10
N GLU A 78 -8.64 4.35 0.73
CA GLU A 78 -7.38 5.03 0.38
C GLU A 78 -7.14 5.10 -1.13
N MET A 79 -8.18 5.02 -1.96
CA MET A 79 -8.04 5.16 -3.42
C MET A 79 -7.46 6.50 -3.85
N VAL A 80 -7.62 7.55 -3.05
CA VAL A 80 -7.10 8.89 -3.33
C VAL A 80 -5.57 8.92 -3.41
N ILE A 81 -4.86 8.03 -2.72
CA ILE A 81 -3.41 7.85 -2.84
C ILE A 81 -3.01 7.72 -4.31
N HIS A 82 -3.69 6.83 -5.04
CA HIS A 82 -3.39 6.53 -6.44
C HIS A 82 -3.72 7.71 -7.34
N GLY A 83 -4.97 8.21 -7.25
CA GLY A 83 -5.45 9.29 -8.08
C GLY A 83 -4.60 10.55 -7.95
N GLU A 84 -4.28 10.95 -6.72
CA GLU A 84 -3.50 12.18 -6.46
C GLU A 84 -2.03 12.05 -6.90
N ILE A 85 -1.40 10.88 -6.75
CA ILE A 85 -0.07 10.63 -7.33
C ILE A 85 -0.13 10.74 -8.85
N TYR A 86 -1.12 10.10 -9.50
CA TYR A 86 -1.24 10.16 -10.95
C TYR A 86 -1.50 11.57 -11.48
N LYS A 87 -2.19 12.45 -10.75
CA LYS A 87 -2.41 13.85 -11.14
C LYS A 87 -1.10 14.64 -11.27
N VAL A 88 -0.16 14.43 -10.36
CA VAL A 88 1.08 15.22 -10.28
C VAL A 88 2.29 14.54 -10.90
N ARG A 89 2.19 13.24 -11.23
CA ARG A 89 3.29 12.42 -11.76
C ARG A 89 2.87 11.73 -13.08
N PRO A 90 2.92 12.45 -14.21
CA PRO A 90 2.57 11.87 -15.52
C PRO A 90 3.51 10.73 -15.97
N ASP A 91 4.71 10.65 -15.42
CA ASP A 91 5.70 9.59 -15.61
C ASP A 91 5.36 8.30 -14.86
N VAL A 92 4.50 8.37 -13.85
CA VAL A 92 4.09 7.21 -13.04
C VAL A 92 2.91 6.50 -13.70
N ASN A 93 3.09 5.20 -13.97
CA ASN A 93 2.07 4.33 -14.56
C ASN A 93 1.57 3.24 -13.61
N SER A 94 2.19 3.07 -12.43
CA SER A 94 1.68 2.18 -11.40
C SER A 94 2.01 2.73 -10.01
N VAL A 95 1.08 2.52 -9.07
CA VAL A 95 1.21 2.92 -7.67
C VAL A 95 0.84 1.74 -6.78
N CYS A 96 1.67 1.46 -5.78
CA CYS A 96 1.43 0.44 -4.76
C CYS A 96 1.44 1.10 -3.37
N HIS A 97 0.45 0.76 -2.54
CA HIS A 97 0.42 1.11 -1.13
C HIS A 97 0.40 -0.16 -0.30
N HIS A 98 1.27 -0.24 0.74
CA HIS A 98 1.42 -1.44 1.54
C HIS A 98 1.91 -1.17 2.97
N HIS A 99 1.75 -2.17 3.84
CA HIS A 99 2.14 -2.15 5.26
C HIS A 99 3.15 -3.26 5.57
N ALA A 100 4.12 -3.50 4.68
CA ALA A 100 5.08 -4.59 4.84
C ALA A 100 5.81 -4.52 6.19
N PRO A 101 5.87 -5.63 6.97
CA PRO A 101 6.39 -5.63 8.35
C PRO A 101 7.80 -5.07 8.50
N SER A 102 8.68 -5.27 7.51
CA SER A 102 10.04 -4.74 7.55
C SER A 102 10.14 -3.23 7.27
N VAL A 103 9.09 -2.62 6.70
CA VAL A 103 9.02 -1.17 6.42
C VAL A 103 8.42 -0.41 7.61
N LEU A 104 7.48 -1.01 8.33
CA LEU A 104 6.79 -0.37 9.46
C LEU A 104 7.73 0.19 10.56
N PRO A 105 8.85 -0.45 10.93
CA PRO A 105 9.78 0.14 11.90
C PRO A 105 10.32 1.52 11.47
N PHE A 106 10.59 1.72 10.19
CA PHE A 106 11.02 3.04 9.66
C PHE A 106 9.87 4.05 9.72
N CYS A 107 8.64 3.64 9.42
CA CYS A 107 7.45 4.48 9.56
C CYS A 107 7.18 4.89 11.03
N ALA A 108 7.53 4.04 11.99
CA ALA A 108 7.31 4.27 13.41
C ALA A 108 8.39 5.14 14.05
N THR A 109 9.64 5.02 13.61
CA THR A 109 10.81 5.67 14.22
C THR A 109 11.26 6.92 13.48
N GLY A 110 10.97 7.04 12.17
CA GLY A 110 11.52 8.07 11.32
C GLY A 110 13.00 7.88 10.96
N VAL A 111 13.59 6.73 11.29
CA VAL A 111 14.95 6.39 10.85
C VAL A 111 14.96 6.31 9.32
N GLU A 112 15.96 6.92 8.71
CA GLU A 112 16.09 6.98 7.26
C GLU A 112 16.26 5.57 6.67
N LEU A 113 15.48 5.26 5.64
CA LEU A 113 15.62 4.05 4.85
C LEU A 113 16.59 4.35 3.68
N VAL A 114 17.72 3.65 3.67
CA VAL A 114 18.80 3.86 2.70
C VAL A 114 19.09 2.62 1.86
N PRO A 115 19.54 2.76 0.62
CA PRO A 115 19.89 1.63 -0.23
C PRO A 115 21.20 0.97 0.24
N LEU A 116 21.18 -0.34 0.51
CA LEU A 116 22.30 -1.08 1.07
C LEU A 116 22.90 -2.13 0.14
N PHE A 117 22.23 -2.50 -0.95
CA PHE A 117 22.72 -3.47 -1.91
C PHE A 117 22.22 -3.15 -3.32
N HIS A 118 22.78 -3.78 -4.33
CA HIS A 118 22.53 -3.41 -5.73
C HIS A 118 21.06 -3.41 -6.16
N LEU A 119 20.22 -4.37 -5.68
CA LEU A 119 18.77 -4.35 -5.96
C LEU A 119 18.05 -3.30 -5.10
N GLY A 120 18.59 -2.95 -3.93
CA GLY A 120 18.11 -1.85 -3.11
C GLY A 120 18.31 -0.47 -3.77
N GLY A 121 19.22 -0.34 -4.75
CA GLY A 121 19.35 0.88 -5.54
C GLY A 121 18.06 1.33 -6.26
N THR A 122 17.09 0.42 -6.42
CA THR A 122 15.76 0.75 -6.98
C THR A 122 14.88 1.59 -6.05
N LEU A 123 15.28 1.78 -4.79
CA LEU A 123 14.69 2.78 -3.88
C LEU A 123 14.81 4.21 -4.43
N GLY A 124 15.89 4.48 -5.16
CA GLY A 124 16.33 5.83 -5.45
C GLY A 124 17.29 6.36 -4.37
N SER A 125 17.81 7.55 -4.56
CA SER A 125 18.79 8.17 -3.67
C SER A 125 18.20 8.74 -2.38
N LYS A 126 16.88 8.87 -2.30
CA LYS A 126 16.17 9.41 -1.13
C LYS A 126 14.79 8.77 -1.01
N VAL A 127 14.42 8.43 0.21
CA VAL A 127 13.07 8.02 0.60
C VAL A 127 12.50 9.09 1.52
N PRO A 128 11.59 9.96 1.06
CA PRO A 128 10.97 10.95 1.91
C PRO A 128 10.08 10.31 2.97
N PHE A 129 9.84 11.08 4.03
CA PHE A 129 8.97 10.70 5.16
C PHE A 129 7.85 11.74 5.27
N TRP A 130 6.60 11.29 5.31
CA TRP A 130 5.42 12.13 5.44
C TRP A 130 4.74 11.92 6.78
N ASP A 131 4.54 13.01 7.50
CA ASP A 131 3.71 13.05 8.69
C ASP A 131 2.47 13.89 8.39
N SER A 132 1.29 13.28 8.36
CA SER A 132 0.03 13.98 8.09
C SER A 132 -0.25 15.11 9.09
N ARG A 133 0.32 15.05 10.30
CA ARG A 133 0.12 16.08 11.33
C ARG A 133 0.72 17.43 10.97
N ASP A 134 1.73 17.46 10.11
CA ASP A 134 2.41 18.71 9.74
C ASP A 134 1.46 19.67 8.99
N GLU A 135 0.48 19.12 8.26
CA GLU A 135 -0.49 19.90 7.50
C GLU A 135 -1.94 19.76 8.02
N LEU A 136 -2.29 18.63 8.61
CA LEU A 136 -3.68 18.23 8.85
C LEU A 136 -4.03 17.99 10.33
N GLY A 137 -3.03 18.06 11.23
CA GLY A 137 -3.21 17.76 12.65
C GLY A 137 -3.45 16.26 12.90
N ASP A 138 -4.07 15.92 14.04
CA ASP A 138 -4.34 14.52 14.39
C ASP A 138 -5.42 13.94 13.48
N THR A 139 -5.08 12.83 12.81
CA THR A 139 -5.97 12.07 11.91
C THR A 139 -6.09 10.63 12.42
N ASN A 140 -6.86 9.81 11.72
CA ASN A 140 -6.89 8.35 11.94
C ASN A 140 -5.73 7.62 11.22
N LEU A 141 -4.77 8.35 10.68
CA LEU A 141 -3.61 7.90 9.89
C LEU A 141 -3.95 7.34 8.49
N LEU A 142 -5.22 7.21 8.11
CA LEU A 142 -5.60 6.84 6.74
C LEU A 142 -5.49 8.05 5.82
N VAL A 143 -5.25 7.78 4.54
CA VAL A 143 -5.24 8.78 3.46
C VAL A 143 -6.53 8.60 2.67
N SER A 144 -7.61 9.27 3.10
CA SER A 144 -8.97 9.00 2.63
C SER A 144 -9.68 10.20 2.00
N THR A 145 -9.12 11.39 2.16
CA THR A 145 -9.66 12.61 1.52
C THR A 145 -8.74 13.11 0.39
N PRO A 146 -9.27 13.87 -0.57
CA PRO A 146 -8.45 14.48 -1.63
C PRO A 146 -7.32 15.36 -1.07
N GLU A 147 -7.56 16.08 0.03
CA GLU A 147 -6.58 16.95 0.69
C GLU A 147 -5.42 16.12 1.26
N GLU A 148 -5.71 15.02 1.96
CA GLU A 148 -4.72 14.07 2.47
C GLU A 148 -3.92 13.46 1.32
N GLY A 149 -4.61 13.03 0.26
CA GLY A 149 -3.98 12.47 -0.95
C GLY A 149 -3.07 13.47 -1.66
N ALA A 150 -3.49 14.72 -1.78
CA ALA A 150 -2.69 15.79 -2.40
C ALA A 150 -1.44 16.12 -1.57
N SER A 151 -1.55 16.20 -0.23
CA SER A 151 -0.41 16.38 0.68
C SER A 151 0.58 15.22 0.55
N HIS A 152 0.07 13.98 0.60
CA HIS A 152 0.84 12.76 0.40
C HIS A 152 1.57 12.75 -0.96
N ALA A 153 0.90 13.10 -2.06
CA ALA A 153 1.49 13.13 -3.40
C ALA A 153 2.59 14.21 -3.53
N ARG A 154 2.39 15.38 -2.89
CA ARG A 154 3.45 16.42 -2.80
C ARG A 154 4.67 15.90 -2.05
N ALA A 155 4.47 15.20 -0.94
CA ALA A 155 5.56 14.65 -0.14
C ALA A 155 6.35 13.56 -0.89
N LEU A 156 5.69 12.73 -1.71
CA LEU A 156 6.37 11.79 -2.61
C LEU A 156 7.29 12.54 -3.59
N GLY A 157 6.84 13.67 -4.15
CA GLY A 157 7.60 14.47 -5.11
C GLY A 157 8.13 13.64 -6.29
N PRO A 158 9.40 13.78 -6.69
CA PRO A 158 10.01 13.02 -7.79
C PRO A 158 10.47 11.62 -7.38
N HIS A 159 10.31 11.23 -6.12
CA HIS A 159 10.81 9.97 -5.59
C HIS A 159 9.90 8.79 -5.95
N TYR A 160 10.40 7.57 -5.73
CA TYR A 160 9.68 6.33 -6.06
C TYR A 160 9.09 5.63 -4.84
N MET A 161 9.48 6.03 -3.64
CA MET A 161 8.93 5.52 -2.37
C MET A 161 8.72 6.69 -1.41
N LEU A 162 7.61 6.64 -0.66
CA LEU A 162 7.30 7.55 0.45
C LEU A 162 6.97 6.71 1.67
N LEU A 163 7.59 7.01 2.81
CA LEU A 163 7.21 6.44 4.10
C LEU A 163 6.14 7.32 4.74
N LEU A 164 5.07 6.70 5.21
CA LEU A 164 3.99 7.35 5.94
C LEU A 164 4.18 7.08 7.43
N ARG A 165 4.22 8.13 8.21
CA ARG A 165 4.39 8.02 9.66
C ARG A 165 3.38 7.08 10.28
N ARG A 166 3.89 6.01 10.96
CA ARG A 166 3.10 4.99 11.69
C ARG A 166 2.00 4.32 10.86
N HIS A 167 2.16 4.28 9.54
CA HIS A 167 1.15 3.70 8.67
C HIS A 167 1.77 2.65 7.72
N GLY A 168 2.59 3.06 6.79
CA GLY A 168 3.12 2.17 5.75
C GLY A 168 3.92 2.93 4.71
N ALA A 169 3.91 2.44 3.47
CA ALA A 169 4.62 3.06 2.37
C ALA A 169 3.78 3.10 1.10
N SER A 170 4.03 4.12 0.28
CA SER A 170 3.53 4.20 -1.09
C SER A 170 4.69 4.20 -2.07
N LEU A 171 4.57 3.41 -3.13
CA LEU A 171 5.57 3.28 -4.18
C LEU A 171 4.99 3.65 -5.53
N ALA A 172 5.84 4.22 -6.37
CA ALA A 172 5.56 4.60 -7.74
C ALA A 172 6.46 3.83 -8.70
N GLY A 173 5.95 3.50 -9.87
CA GLY A 173 6.70 2.85 -10.94
C GLY A 173 6.28 3.35 -12.31
N THR A 174 7.17 3.27 -13.29
CA THR A 174 6.90 3.64 -14.69
C THR A 174 6.11 2.55 -15.42
N SER A 175 6.00 1.36 -14.83
CA SER A 175 5.15 0.26 -15.28
C SER A 175 4.66 -0.57 -14.11
N LEU A 176 3.65 -1.42 -14.33
CA LEU A 176 3.12 -2.34 -13.33
C LEU A 176 4.20 -3.28 -12.78
N ARG A 177 4.97 -3.90 -13.67
CA ARG A 177 6.04 -4.84 -13.31
C ARG A 177 7.17 -4.15 -12.56
N GLU A 178 7.54 -2.95 -12.95
CA GLU A 178 8.53 -2.14 -12.22
C GLU A 178 8.02 -1.80 -10.82
N CYS A 179 6.76 -1.41 -10.66
CA CYS A 179 6.19 -1.10 -9.35
C CYS A 179 6.22 -2.33 -8.42
N VAL A 180 5.87 -3.51 -8.92
CA VAL A 180 6.00 -4.79 -8.19
C VAL A 180 7.46 -5.06 -7.82
N PHE A 181 8.39 -4.87 -8.77
CA PHE A 181 9.83 -5.05 -8.53
C PHE A 181 10.32 -4.13 -7.40
N ARG A 182 10.00 -2.84 -7.49
CA ARG A 182 10.35 -1.86 -6.44
C ARG A 182 9.75 -2.26 -5.10
N SER A 183 8.46 -2.61 -5.05
CA SER A 183 7.79 -3.00 -3.80
C SER A 183 8.49 -4.16 -3.10
N ILE A 184 8.88 -5.17 -3.84
CA ILE A 184 9.53 -6.36 -3.28
C ILE A 184 10.97 -6.05 -2.84
N TYR A 185 11.78 -5.43 -3.70
CA TYR A 185 13.20 -5.23 -3.38
C TYR A 185 13.45 -4.09 -2.39
N THR A 186 12.59 -3.07 -2.35
CA THR A 186 12.68 -2.05 -1.29
C THR A 186 12.32 -2.60 0.08
N THR A 187 11.33 -3.49 0.14
CA THR A 187 10.96 -4.21 1.37
C THR A 187 12.08 -5.13 1.85
N ARG A 188 12.74 -5.86 0.93
CA ARG A 188 13.93 -6.67 1.25
C ARG A 188 15.11 -5.81 1.70
N ASN A 189 15.28 -4.63 1.11
CA ASN A 189 16.31 -3.68 1.55
C ASN A 189 16.01 -3.15 2.97
N ALA A 190 14.75 -2.87 3.29
CA ALA A 190 14.34 -2.48 4.64
C ALA A 190 14.65 -3.58 5.67
N GLU A 191 14.33 -4.84 5.35
CA GLU A 191 14.68 -5.98 6.20
C GLU A 191 16.20 -6.13 6.36
N LEU A 192 16.97 -5.98 5.28
CA LEU A 192 18.44 -6.00 5.32
C LEU A 192 18.97 -4.89 6.23
N GLN A 193 18.44 -3.68 6.12
CA GLN A 193 18.85 -2.55 6.96
C GLN A 193 18.63 -2.83 8.45
N LEU A 194 17.48 -3.36 8.83
CA LEU A 194 17.18 -3.74 10.22
C LEU A 194 18.19 -4.76 10.75
N ARG A 195 18.55 -5.76 9.95
CA ARG A 195 19.52 -6.78 10.32
C ARG A 195 20.96 -6.21 10.39
N ALA A 196 21.31 -5.36 9.42
CA ALA A 196 22.64 -4.74 9.36
C ALA A 196 22.91 -3.80 10.55
N LEU A 197 21.90 -3.06 11.01
CA LEU A 197 21.98 -2.20 12.20
C LEU A 197 22.35 -2.98 13.48
N ALA A 198 21.96 -4.25 13.57
CA ALA A 198 22.34 -5.12 14.70
C ALA A 198 23.80 -5.62 14.63
N ILE A 199 24.45 -5.50 13.47
CA ILE A 199 25.82 -5.99 13.23
C ILE A 199 26.83 -4.83 13.33
N GLY A 200 26.48 -3.64 12.87
CA GLY A 200 27.39 -2.50 12.87
C GLY A 200 26.85 -1.27 12.15
N ALA A 201 27.75 -0.34 11.85
CA ALA A 201 27.44 0.86 11.12
C ALA A 201 27.06 0.54 9.65
N LEU A 202 26.09 1.29 9.12
CA LEU A 202 25.66 1.13 7.74
C LEU A 202 26.63 1.77 6.77
N GLY A 203 26.83 1.12 5.61
CA GLY A 203 27.50 1.68 4.45
C GLY A 203 26.54 1.78 3.27
N PRO A 204 25.73 2.85 3.16
CA PRO A 204 24.80 3.00 2.06
C PRO A 204 25.48 3.11 0.70
N LEU A 205 24.77 2.71 -0.35
CA LEU A 205 25.23 2.97 -1.72
C LEU A 205 25.36 4.49 -1.94
N SER A 206 26.43 4.87 -2.65
CA SER A 206 26.58 6.26 -3.09
C SER A 206 25.51 6.63 -4.13
N PRO A 207 25.18 7.93 -4.32
CA PRO A 207 24.22 8.34 -5.34
C PRO A 207 24.52 7.80 -6.74
N GLY A 208 25.80 7.74 -7.12
CA GLY A 208 26.23 7.19 -8.41
C GLY A 208 26.04 5.65 -8.51
N GLU A 209 26.22 4.92 -7.41
CA GLU A 209 25.89 3.50 -7.36
C GLU A 209 24.40 3.26 -7.44
N VAL A 210 23.59 4.06 -6.74
CA VAL A 210 22.12 3.99 -6.80
C VAL A 210 21.63 4.18 -8.24
N GLU A 211 22.11 5.20 -8.95
CA GLU A 211 21.75 5.47 -10.33
C GLU A 211 22.11 4.29 -11.26
N LYS A 212 23.35 3.81 -11.19
CA LYS A 212 23.83 2.69 -12.03
C LYS A 212 23.10 1.39 -11.71
N CYS A 213 22.93 1.06 -10.43
CA CYS A 213 22.23 -0.14 -9.99
C CYS A 213 20.73 -0.06 -10.35
N GLY A 214 20.08 1.09 -10.11
CA GLY A 214 18.68 1.30 -10.46
C GLY A 214 18.45 1.15 -11.95
N GLY A 215 19.23 1.84 -12.78
CA GLY A 215 19.11 1.77 -14.24
C GLY A 215 19.33 0.37 -14.80
N HIS A 216 20.31 -0.39 -14.25
CA HIS A 216 20.56 -1.76 -14.67
C HIS A 216 19.42 -2.71 -14.28
N ASN A 217 19.01 -2.69 -13.00
CA ASN A 217 18.04 -3.66 -12.46
C ASN A 217 16.60 -3.42 -12.95
N LEU A 218 16.25 -2.16 -13.22
CA LEU A 218 14.94 -1.79 -13.77
C LEU A 218 14.90 -1.84 -15.30
N GLY A 219 16.00 -2.19 -15.94
CA GLY A 219 16.01 -2.49 -17.37
C GLY A 219 15.11 -3.70 -17.70
N PRO A 220 14.63 -3.79 -18.96
CA PRO A 220 13.66 -4.83 -19.36
C PRO A 220 14.05 -6.23 -18.94
N ARG A 221 15.32 -6.61 -19.12
CA ARG A 221 15.82 -7.96 -18.76
C ARG A 221 15.72 -8.26 -17.25
N GLY A 222 15.96 -7.26 -16.39
CA GLY A 222 15.90 -7.42 -14.95
C GLY A 222 14.46 -7.58 -14.47
N VAL A 223 13.58 -6.70 -14.92
CA VAL A 223 12.18 -6.69 -14.56
C VAL A 223 11.45 -7.94 -15.07
N GLU A 224 11.66 -8.33 -16.34
CA GLU A 224 11.02 -9.52 -16.92
C GLU A 224 11.47 -10.80 -16.21
N ARG A 225 12.77 -10.97 -15.96
CA ARG A 225 13.31 -12.13 -15.23
C ARG A 225 12.71 -12.25 -13.82
N ALA A 226 12.56 -11.12 -13.13
CA ALA A 226 11.98 -11.10 -11.80
C ALA A 226 10.48 -11.42 -11.84
N TRP A 227 9.75 -10.85 -12.80
CA TRP A 227 8.33 -11.14 -13.02
C TRP A 227 8.08 -12.62 -13.29
N GLU A 228 8.80 -13.23 -14.23
CA GLU A 228 8.73 -14.66 -14.53
C GLU A 228 8.97 -15.52 -13.28
N TYR A 229 9.97 -15.16 -12.47
CA TYR A 229 10.26 -15.84 -11.22
C TYR A 229 9.09 -15.78 -10.23
N TRP A 230 8.49 -14.59 -10.03
CA TRP A 230 7.38 -14.46 -9.09
C TRP A 230 6.09 -15.10 -9.59
N VAL A 231 5.80 -15.03 -10.89
CA VAL A 231 4.68 -15.77 -11.50
C VAL A 231 4.85 -17.27 -11.26
N THR A 232 6.05 -17.81 -11.49
CA THR A 232 6.34 -19.24 -11.25
C THR A 232 6.15 -19.61 -9.77
N ARG A 233 6.57 -18.75 -8.83
CA ARG A 233 6.37 -18.97 -7.39
C ARG A 233 4.90 -18.98 -7.02
N LEU A 234 4.14 -18.02 -7.54
CA LEU A 234 2.70 -17.93 -7.33
C LEU A 234 1.99 -19.20 -7.84
N GLN A 235 2.29 -19.64 -9.05
CA GLN A 235 1.71 -20.87 -9.62
C GLN A 235 2.03 -22.12 -8.77
N LYS A 236 3.26 -22.22 -8.24
CA LYS A 236 3.62 -23.32 -7.33
C LYS A 236 2.85 -23.26 -6.02
N ALA A 237 2.66 -22.08 -5.43
CA ALA A 237 1.88 -21.93 -4.21
C ALA A 237 0.40 -22.31 -4.44
N GLU A 238 -0.20 -21.86 -5.54
CA GLU A 238 -1.58 -22.21 -5.91
C GLU A 238 -1.73 -23.72 -6.17
N ALA A 239 -0.76 -24.35 -6.83
CA ALA A 239 -0.76 -25.79 -7.08
C ALA A 239 -0.64 -26.60 -5.78
N MET A 240 0.22 -26.20 -4.84
CA MET A 240 0.34 -26.82 -3.53
C MET A 240 -0.96 -26.71 -2.72
N TRP A 241 -1.61 -25.55 -2.75
CA TRP A 241 -2.90 -25.33 -2.12
C TRP A 241 -3.98 -26.26 -2.68
N ALA A 242 -4.07 -26.38 -4.01
CA ALA A 242 -5.01 -27.26 -4.69
C ALA A 242 -4.73 -28.75 -4.37
N ALA A 243 -3.47 -29.17 -4.32
CA ALA A 243 -3.06 -30.53 -3.98
C ALA A 243 -3.42 -30.91 -2.53
N ALA A 244 -3.46 -29.93 -1.63
CA ALA A 244 -3.88 -30.12 -0.24
C ALA A 244 -5.40 -30.31 -0.09
N GLY A 245 -6.17 -30.29 -1.19
CA GLY A 245 -7.63 -30.43 -1.18
C GLY A 245 -8.36 -29.23 -0.59
N LEU A 246 -7.65 -28.10 -0.43
CA LEU A 246 -8.25 -26.88 0.09
C LEU A 246 -9.12 -26.20 -0.98
N PRO A 247 -10.20 -25.50 -0.60
CA PRO A 247 -11.05 -24.78 -1.55
C PRO A 247 -10.21 -23.81 -2.37
N ARG A 248 -10.54 -23.64 -3.64
CA ARG A 248 -9.84 -22.63 -4.46
C ARG A 248 -9.92 -21.28 -3.80
N MET A 249 -8.87 -20.49 -3.89
CA MET A 249 -8.79 -19.13 -3.32
C MET A 249 -10.03 -18.30 -3.65
N LYS A 250 -10.53 -18.37 -4.90
CA LYS A 250 -11.76 -17.71 -5.34
C LYS A 250 -13.03 -18.16 -4.60
N ASP A 251 -13.05 -19.36 -4.06
CA ASP A 251 -14.22 -19.94 -3.40
C ASP A 251 -14.22 -19.64 -1.88
N LEU A 252 -13.07 -19.28 -1.30
CA LEU A 252 -12.95 -18.88 0.11
C LEU A 252 -13.75 -17.62 0.44
N GLY A 253 -13.92 -16.71 -0.50
CA GLY A 253 -14.75 -15.50 -0.32
C GLY A 253 -16.25 -15.78 -0.19
N ARG A 254 -16.69 -17.03 -0.37
CA ARG A 254 -18.05 -17.50 -0.15
C ARG A 254 -18.26 -18.17 1.20
N ILE A 255 -17.26 -18.26 2.06
CA ILE A 255 -17.43 -18.68 3.44
C ILE A 255 -18.42 -17.70 4.07
N ALA A 256 -19.59 -18.22 4.44
CA ALA A 256 -20.72 -17.48 4.92
C ALA A 256 -20.28 -16.44 5.96
N ARG A 257 -20.78 -15.22 5.83
CA ARG A 257 -20.74 -14.26 6.94
C ARG A 257 -21.29 -14.98 8.16
N PRO A 258 -20.58 -15.00 9.32
CA PRO A 258 -21.22 -15.45 10.53
C PRO A 258 -22.53 -14.65 10.63
N GLN A 259 -23.65 -15.35 10.68
CA GLN A 259 -24.90 -14.70 11.03
C GLN A 259 -24.64 -14.07 12.38
N THR A 260 -24.56 -12.76 12.43
CA THR A 260 -24.62 -12.00 13.69
C THR A 260 -25.99 -12.28 14.25
N ALA A 261 -26.14 -13.40 14.98
CA ALA A 261 -27.29 -13.65 15.81
C ALA A 261 -27.42 -12.42 16.72
N GLY A 262 -28.57 -11.74 16.61
CA GLY A 262 -28.93 -10.48 17.21
C GLY A 262 -28.27 -10.18 18.55
N LEU A 263 -27.19 -9.45 18.51
CA LEU A 263 -26.72 -8.68 19.64
C LEU A 263 -27.58 -7.41 19.67
N THR A 264 -28.68 -7.48 20.38
CA THR A 264 -29.43 -6.30 20.80
C THR A 264 -28.46 -5.37 21.55
N PRO A 265 -28.32 -4.10 21.17
CA PRO A 265 -27.45 -3.20 21.92
C PRO A 265 -27.97 -3.09 23.34
N ALA A 266 -27.12 -3.41 24.32
CA ALA A 266 -27.42 -3.23 25.74
C ALA A 266 -27.79 -1.75 25.94
N ARG A 267 -29.00 -1.50 26.44
CA ARG A 267 -29.46 -0.15 26.82
C ARG A 267 -28.48 0.41 27.84
N SER A 268 -27.81 1.49 27.48
CA SER A 268 -26.97 2.25 28.39
C SER A 268 -27.83 2.79 29.54
N ALA A 269 -27.57 2.33 30.76
CA ALA A 269 -28.16 2.89 31.96
C ALA A 269 -27.75 4.37 32.12
N PRO A 270 -28.64 5.28 32.56
CA PRO A 270 -28.29 6.68 32.73
C PRO A 270 -27.26 6.85 33.86
N ARG A 271 -26.13 7.47 33.56
CA ARG A 271 -25.11 7.88 34.55
C ARG A 271 -25.74 8.89 35.50
N ARG A 272 -25.91 8.49 36.79
CA ARG A 272 -26.23 9.43 37.87
C ARG A 272 -25.06 10.40 38.06
N VAL A 273 -25.28 11.65 37.71
CA VAL A 273 -24.37 12.74 38.04
C VAL A 273 -24.49 13.01 39.56
N ALA A 274 -23.46 12.64 40.30
CA ALA A 274 -23.34 13.03 41.71
C ALA A 274 -23.02 14.53 41.77
N ARG A 275 -23.97 15.32 42.32
CA ARG A 275 -23.77 16.73 42.68
C ARG A 275 -22.80 16.80 43.88
N ALA A 276 -21.60 17.29 43.64
CA ALA A 276 -20.66 17.65 44.74
C ALA A 276 -21.18 18.95 45.39
N ALA A 277 -21.52 18.85 46.68
CA ALA A 277 -21.86 19.99 47.51
C ALA A 277 -20.62 20.81 47.84
N SER A 278 -20.62 22.06 47.48
CA SER A 278 -19.62 23.06 47.90
C SER A 278 -19.78 23.33 49.41
N LYS A 279 -18.78 23.02 50.20
CA LYS A 279 -18.65 23.57 51.56
C LYS A 279 -17.66 24.72 51.53
N THR A 280 -18.20 25.93 51.53
CA THR A 280 -17.54 27.17 51.92
C THR A 280 -17.03 27.04 53.35
N ARG A 281 -15.73 27.23 53.59
CA ARG A 281 -15.19 27.52 54.91
C ARG A 281 -14.40 28.81 54.85
N ALA A 282 -15.03 29.86 55.37
CA ALA A 282 -14.36 31.09 55.79
C ALA A 282 -13.49 30.80 57.05
N ARG A 283 -12.30 31.37 57.12
CA ARG A 283 -11.58 31.74 58.33
C ARG A 283 -10.45 32.68 57.93
N ASN A 284 -10.63 33.94 58.21
CA ASN A 284 -10.17 34.76 59.31
C ASN A 284 -8.68 34.66 59.70
N ARG A 285 -8.00 35.77 59.43
CA ARG A 285 -7.04 36.56 60.23
C ARG A 285 -6.11 35.81 61.20
N ARG A 286 -4.81 35.84 60.99
CA ARG A 286 -3.83 36.79 61.65
C ARG A 286 -2.55 36.73 60.87
#